data_faa36da467140b37f35072c7ef38585d
#
_entry.id   faa36da467140b37f35072c7ef38585d
#
_cell.length_a   1.000
_cell.length_b   1.000
_cell.length_c   1.000
_cell.angle_alpha   90.00
_cell.angle_beta   90.00
_cell.angle_gamma   90.00
#
_symmetry.space_group_name_H-M   'P 1'
#
loop_
_entity.id
_entity.type
_entity.pdbx_description
1 polymer ?
#
loop_
_entity_poly.entity_id
_entity_poly.type
_entity_poly.pdbx_seq_one_letter_code
_entity_poly.pdbx_strand_id
1 'polypeptide(L)'
;MKKYDEDILVFPTARLYELGWFENYKSSNPNYEKDLFSTDSRFQFLDRNLAETDPTFKQIIPYISVIKNGLWLTAQRSKKVGESRLAGLKTTSLGGHVNTTDVDGQTHLDPLALFIRGLAREAK
;
A
#
# COMPACT_ATOMS: atom_id res chain seq x y z
N MET A 1 5.14 -2.65 24.20
CA MET A 1 5.49 -1.43 23.45
C MET A 1 5.20 -1.65 21.97
N LYS A 2 4.54 -0.70 21.33
CA LYS A 2 4.25 -0.77 19.90
C LYS A 2 5.49 -0.46 19.08
N LYS A 3 5.78 -1.28 18.07
CA LYS A 3 6.87 -1.02 17.13
C LYS A 3 6.55 0.17 16.20
N TYR A 4 5.28 0.33 15.84
CA TYR A 4 4.82 1.41 14.97
C TYR A 4 3.77 2.25 15.67
N ASP A 5 3.80 3.54 15.44
CA ASP A 5 2.79 4.48 15.95
C ASP A 5 2.05 5.11 14.78
N GLU A 6 1.30 4.27 14.05
CA GLU A 6 0.51 4.73 12.92
C GLU A 6 -0.64 3.75 12.65
N ASP A 7 -1.73 4.31 12.16
CA ASP A 7 -2.84 3.52 11.61
C ASP A 7 -2.73 3.59 10.09
N ILE A 8 -2.83 2.44 9.43
CA ILE A 8 -2.63 2.33 7.99
C ILE A 8 -3.90 1.85 7.29
N LEU A 9 -4.02 2.21 6.02
CA LEU A 9 -5.16 1.83 5.21
C LEU A 9 -5.07 0.36 4.82
N VAL A 10 -6.15 -0.37 5.10
CA VAL A 10 -6.28 -1.79 4.79
C VAL A 10 -7.67 -2.09 4.23
N PHE A 11 -7.82 -3.27 3.66
CA PHE A 11 -9.12 -3.82 3.29
C PHE A 11 -9.13 -5.33 3.57
N PRO A 12 -10.31 -5.94 3.76
CA PRO A 12 -10.39 -7.38 4.04
C PRO A 12 -9.86 -8.22 2.88
N THR A 13 -9.01 -9.20 3.20
CA THR A 13 -8.49 -10.15 2.20
C THR A 13 -9.62 -10.84 1.43
N ALA A 14 -10.76 -11.07 2.08
CA ALA A 14 -11.94 -11.69 1.45
C ALA A 14 -12.37 -10.93 0.18
N ARG A 15 -12.14 -9.62 0.12
CA ARG A 15 -12.50 -8.82 -1.07
C ARG A 15 -11.76 -9.29 -2.32
N LEU A 16 -10.52 -9.74 -2.18
CA LEU A 16 -9.76 -10.26 -3.31
C LEU A 16 -10.40 -11.53 -3.89
N TYR A 17 -10.96 -12.37 -3.03
CA TYR A 17 -11.69 -13.56 -3.47
C TYR A 17 -13.01 -13.19 -4.14
N GLU A 18 -13.70 -12.17 -3.64
CA GLU A 18 -14.93 -11.65 -4.27
C GLU A 18 -14.67 -11.13 -5.69
N LEU A 19 -13.50 -10.50 -5.89
CA LEU A 19 -13.10 -9.96 -7.20
C LEU A 19 -12.47 -11.00 -8.13
N GLY A 20 -12.20 -12.20 -7.63
CA GLY A 20 -11.53 -13.27 -8.37
C GLY A 20 -10.05 -13.36 -8.01
N TRP A 21 -9.71 -14.33 -7.16
CA TRP A 21 -8.33 -14.56 -6.75
C TRP A 21 -7.47 -15.00 -7.93
N PHE A 22 -6.24 -14.52 -7.98
CA PHE A 22 -5.24 -14.99 -8.95
C PHE A 22 -3.87 -15.12 -8.28
N GLU A 23 -3.04 -15.99 -8.85
CA GLU A 23 -1.67 -16.21 -8.43
C GLU A 23 -0.73 -15.45 -9.37
N ASN A 24 0.32 -14.85 -8.81
CA ASN A 24 1.42 -14.20 -9.53
C ASN A 24 1.02 -13.02 -10.41
N TYR A 25 0.26 -13.24 -11.49
CA TYR A 25 0.02 -12.22 -12.50
C TYR A 25 -1.41 -12.28 -13.04
N LYS A 26 -1.93 -11.11 -13.31
CA LYS A 26 -3.21 -10.92 -14.00
C LYS A 26 -3.06 -9.71 -14.92
N SER A 27 -3.52 -9.84 -16.16
CA SER A 27 -3.52 -8.72 -17.10
C SER A 27 -4.34 -7.56 -16.57
N SER A 28 -3.88 -6.34 -16.83
CA SER A 28 -4.57 -5.12 -16.41
C SER A 28 -6.03 -5.14 -16.87
N ASN A 29 -6.94 -4.82 -15.94
CA ASN A 29 -8.36 -4.78 -16.20
C ASN A 29 -8.94 -3.57 -15.46
N PRO A 30 -9.39 -2.52 -16.20
CA PRO A 30 -9.91 -1.31 -15.57
C PRO A 30 -11.11 -1.58 -14.64
N ASN A 31 -11.93 -2.58 -14.94
CA ASN A 31 -13.06 -2.92 -14.08
C ASN A 31 -12.61 -3.50 -12.75
N TYR A 32 -11.58 -4.35 -12.76
CA TYR A 32 -11.01 -4.91 -11.53
C TYR A 32 -10.48 -3.80 -10.63
N GLU A 33 -9.69 -2.89 -11.20
CA GLU A 33 -9.10 -1.78 -10.45
C GLU A 33 -10.18 -0.86 -9.89
N LYS A 34 -11.18 -0.53 -10.70
CA LYS A 34 -12.31 0.31 -10.27
C LYS A 34 -13.08 -0.35 -9.11
N ASP A 35 -13.36 -1.64 -9.22
CA ASP A 35 -14.08 -2.36 -8.19
C ASP A 35 -13.27 -2.47 -6.90
N LEU A 36 -11.96 -2.70 -7.01
CA LEU A 36 -11.08 -2.78 -5.85
C LEU A 36 -11.05 -1.45 -5.08
N PHE A 37 -10.95 -0.32 -5.79
CA PHE A 37 -10.89 1.00 -5.17
C PHE A 37 -12.27 1.59 -4.87
N SER A 38 -13.33 0.79 -4.92
CA SER A 38 -14.67 1.22 -4.54
C SER A 38 -14.89 1.08 -3.03
N THR A 39 -15.97 1.71 -2.55
CA THR A 39 -16.37 1.58 -1.14
C THR A 39 -16.77 0.15 -0.77
N ASP A 40 -17.14 -0.68 -1.76
CA ASP A 40 -17.49 -2.08 -1.53
C ASP A 40 -16.32 -2.92 -1.03
N SER A 41 -15.09 -2.43 -1.18
CA SER A 41 -13.91 -3.12 -0.67
C SER A 41 -13.71 -2.95 0.83
N ARG A 42 -14.51 -2.11 1.48
CA ARG A 42 -14.55 -1.97 2.94
C ARG A 42 -13.21 -1.51 3.52
N PHE A 43 -12.62 -0.48 2.89
CA PHE A 43 -11.38 0.11 3.38
C PHE A 43 -11.56 0.68 4.77
N GLN A 44 -10.53 0.49 5.60
CA GLN A 44 -10.51 1.05 6.95
C GLN A 44 -9.06 1.29 7.38
N PHE A 45 -8.89 2.08 8.42
CA PHE A 45 -7.59 2.24 9.06
C PHE A 45 -7.46 1.24 10.19
N LEU A 46 -6.30 0.60 10.27
CA LEU A 46 -6.00 -0.40 11.30
C LEU A 46 -4.61 -0.12 11.86
N ASP A 47 -4.44 -0.30 13.15
CA ASP A 47 -3.13 -0.19 13.79
C ASP A 47 -2.12 -1.06 13.03
N ARG A 48 -1.01 -0.45 12.61
CA ARG A 48 -0.02 -1.14 11.78
C ARG A 48 0.55 -2.39 12.46
N ASN A 49 0.69 -2.36 13.79
CA ASN A 49 1.18 -3.53 14.52
C ASN A 49 0.25 -4.73 14.38
N LEU A 50 -1.06 -4.48 14.32
CA LEU A 50 -2.05 -5.53 14.08
C LEU A 50 -2.05 -5.96 12.61
N ALA A 51 -2.01 -4.99 11.69
CA ALA A 51 -2.05 -5.26 10.25
C ALA A 51 -0.87 -6.11 9.79
N GLU A 52 0.32 -5.92 10.38
CA GLU A 52 1.52 -6.67 10.01
C GLU A 52 1.41 -8.17 10.34
N THR A 53 0.53 -8.54 11.26
CA THR A 53 0.40 -9.93 11.73
C THR A 53 -0.97 -10.55 11.43
N ASP A 54 -1.91 -9.80 10.89
CA ASP A 54 -3.27 -10.30 10.63
C ASP A 54 -3.48 -10.54 9.12
N PRO A 55 -3.46 -11.82 8.67
CA PRO A 55 -3.62 -12.14 7.25
C PRO A 55 -5.03 -11.91 6.70
N THR A 56 -6.00 -11.60 7.55
CA THR A 56 -7.37 -11.31 7.11
C THR A 56 -7.51 -9.92 6.52
N PHE A 57 -6.47 -9.09 6.64
CA PHE A 57 -6.41 -7.76 6.04
C PHE A 57 -5.22 -7.62 5.10
N LYS A 58 -5.43 -6.88 4.01
CA LYS A 58 -4.36 -6.50 3.08
C LYS A 58 -4.06 -5.02 3.23
N GLN A 59 -2.79 -4.69 3.26
CA GLN A 59 -2.31 -3.31 3.36
C GLN A 59 -2.24 -2.67 1.98
N ILE A 60 -2.57 -1.39 1.90
CA ILE A 60 -2.39 -0.60 0.67
C ILE A 60 -1.03 0.07 0.74
N ILE A 61 -0.16 -0.27 -0.20
CA ILE A 61 1.21 0.26 -0.25
C ILE A 61 1.48 0.81 -1.65
N PRO A 62 1.39 2.14 -1.85
CA PRO A 62 1.79 2.75 -3.12
C PRO A 62 3.28 2.53 -3.38
N TYR A 63 3.63 2.22 -4.62
CA TYR A 63 5.01 2.09 -5.04
C TYR A 63 5.32 3.09 -6.14
N ILE A 64 6.52 3.69 -6.08
CA ILE A 64 7.02 4.62 -7.09
C ILE A 64 8.27 4.03 -7.68
N SER A 65 8.30 3.89 -9.00
CA SER A 65 9.48 3.45 -9.74
C SER A 65 9.97 4.59 -10.61
N VAL A 66 11.28 4.81 -10.66
CA VAL A 66 11.89 5.85 -11.49
C VAL A 66 12.65 5.18 -12.62
N ILE A 67 12.31 5.58 -13.86
CA ILE A 67 12.94 5.06 -15.06
C ILE A 67 13.53 6.25 -15.83
N LYS A 68 14.79 6.12 -16.20
CA LYS A 68 15.50 7.14 -17.01
C LYS A 68 16.28 6.45 -18.10
N ASN A 69 16.05 6.85 -19.36
CA ASN A 69 16.74 6.29 -20.53
C ASN A 69 16.62 4.75 -20.60
N GLY A 70 15.45 4.21 -20.25
CA GLY A 70 15.20 2.78 -20.24
C GLY A 70 15.81 2.02 -19.06
N LEU A 71 16.46 2.71 -18.14
CA LEU A 71 17.09 2.11 -16.96
C LEU A 71 16.27 2.41 -15.72
N TRP A 72 16.14 1.39 -14.85
CA TRP A 72 15.46 1.51 -13.58
C TRP A 72 16.42 2.04 -12.51
N LEU A 73 15.97 3.03 -11.75
CA LEU A 73 16.70 3.45 -10.57
C LEU A 73 16.56 2.37 -9.51
N THR A 74 17.69 1.95 -8.94
CA THR A 74 17.70 1.00 -7.83
C THR A 74 18.25 1.65 -6.57
N ALA A 75 17.74 1.21 -5.43
CA ALA A 75 18.23 1.68 -4.13
C ALA A 75 18.41 0.48 -3.22
N GLN A 76 19.45 0.53 -2.39
CA GLN A 76 19.67 -0.50 -1.38
C GLN A 76 18.95 -0.11 -0.09
N ARG A 77 18.19 -1.04 0.48
CA ARG A 77 17.47 -0.78 1.72
C ARG A 77 18.46 -0.68 2.88
N SER A 78 18.30 0.40 3.64
CA SER A 78 19.09 0.65 4.83
C SER A 78 18.59 -0.22 6.00
N LYS A 79 19.49 -0.56 6.92
CA LYS A 79 19.11 -1.24 8.18
C LYS A 79 18.23 -0.38 9.07
N LYS A 80 18.16 0.93 8.81
CA LYS A 80 17.34 1.88 9.57
C LYS A 80 15.90 1.96 9.09
N VAL A 81 15.59 1.35 7.95
CA VAL A 81 14.21 1.29 7.44
C VAL A 81 13.41 0.29 8.28
N GLY A 82 12.12 0.53 8.46
CA GLY A 82 11.27 -0.22 9.39
C GLY A 82 11.10 -1.71 9.12
N GLU A 83 11.43 -2.20 7.93
CA GLU A 83 11.29 -3.60 7.56
C GLU A 83 12.66 -4.29 7.62
N SER A 84 13.02 -4.79 8.82
CA SER A 84 14.36 -5.33 9.06
C SER A 84 14.72 -6.54 8.20
N ARG A 85 13.75 -7.38 7.85
CA ARG A 85 13.99 -8.56 7.00
C ARG A 85 14.45 -8.20 5.59
N LEU A 86 14.17 -6.96 5.16
CA LEU A 86 14.54 -6.46 3.84
C LEU A 86 15.78 -5.57 3.85
N ALA A 87 16.38 -5.35 5.04
CA ALA A 87 17.57 -4.50 5.17
C ALA A 87 18.70 -5.04 4.33
N GLY A 88 19.38 -4.16 3.62
CA GLY A 88 20.51 -4.51 2.74
C GLY A 88 20.11 -5.01 1.36
N LEU A 89 18.84 -5.30 1.11
CA LEU A 89 18.37 -5.74 -0.21
C LEU A 89 18.14 -4.54 -1.12
N LYS A 90 18.36 -4.75 -2.43
CA LYS A 90 18.10 -3.71 -3.44
C LYS A 90 16.63 -3.73 -3.86
N THR A 91 16.12 -2.56 -4.21
CA THR A 91 14.75 -2.41 -4.73
C THR A 91 14.74 -1.45 -5.92
N THR A 92 13.83 -1.67 -6.86
CA THR A 92 13.59 -0.77 -7.99
C THR A 92 12.43 0.17 -7.73
N SER A 93 11.76 0.04 -6.58
CA SER A 93 10.58 0.85 -6.25
C SER A 93 10.71 1.38 -4.84
N LEU A 94 10.21 2.59 -4.63
CA LEU A 94 10.08 3.20 -3.32
C LEU A 94 8.60 3.13 -2.93
N GLY A 95 8.32 2.70 -1.71
CA GLY A 95 6.94 2.56 -1.26
C GLY A 95 6.77 2.87 0.21
N GLY A 96 5.53 3.05 0.60
CA GLY A 96 5.17 3.30 1.97
C GLY A 96 3.67 3.12 2.16
N HIS A 97 3.28 3.04 3.42
CA HIS A 97 1.88 2.83 3.77
C HIS A 97 1.06 4.10 3.62
N VAL A 98 -0.24 3.93 3.32
CA VAL A 98 -1.21 5.03 3.43
C VAL A 98 -1.65 5.08 4.89
N ASN A 99 -1.55 6.26 5.50
CA ASN A 99 -1.90 6.43 6.91
C ASN A 99 -2.93 7.54 7.11
N THR A 100 -3.31 7.78 8.37
CA THR A 100 -4.37 8.74 8.70
C THR A 100 -4.03 10.17 8.31
N THR A 101 -2.75 10.51 8.15
CA THR A 101 -2.38 11.87 7.70
C THR A 101 -2.81 12.13 6.26
N ASP A 102 -3.04 11.10 5.47
CA ASP A 102 -3.45 11.22 4.08
C ASP A 102 -4.94 11.57 3.94
N VAL A 103 -5.71 11.45 5.02
CA VAL A 103 -7.15 11.79 5.03
C VAL A 103 -7.39 13.28 4.80
N ASP A 104 -6.64 14.10 5.42
CA ASP A 104 -6.59 15.58 5.35
C ASP A 104 -7.86 16.25 4.79
N GLY A 105 -8.79 16.61 5.70
CA GLY A 105 -10.00 17.34 5.33
C GLY A 105 -11.12 16.52 4.68
N GLN A 106 -10.93 15.24 4.48
CA GLN A 106 -11.98 14.37 3.94
C GLN A 106 -13.00 13.99 5.03
N THR A 107 -14.28 14.07 4.68
CA THR A 107 -15.35 13.67 5.60
C THR A 107 -15.72 12.19 5.50
N HIS A 108 -15.22 11.50 4.46
CA HIS A 108 -15.42 10.06 4.25
C HIS A 108 -14.21 9.49 3.53
N LEU A 109 -14.05 8.17 3.58
CA LEU A 109 -12.93 7.51 2.94
C LEU A 109 -13.18 7.37 1.43
N ASP A 110 -12.28 7.97 0.64
CA ASP A 110 -12.18 7.74 -0.81
C ASP A 110 -10.88 6.98 -1.04
N PRO A 111 -10.94 5.66 -1.29
CA PRO A 111 -9.73 4.83 -1.36
C PRO A 111 -8.74 5.30 -2.43
N LEU A 112 -9.23 5.70 -3.60
CA LEU A 112 -8.35 6.15 -4.68
C LEU A 112 -7.65 7.47 -4.33
N ALA A 113 -8.39 8.42 -3.75
CA ALA A 113 -7.81 9.69 -3.32
C ALA A 113 -6.76 9.48 -2.22
N LEU A 114 -7.02 8.59 -1.27
CA LEU A 114 -6.06 8.25 -0.22
C LEU A 114 -4.81 7.60 -0.80
N PHE A 115 -4.97 6.70 -1.76
CA PHE A 115 -3.84 6.07 -2.45
C PHE A 115 -2.97 7.13 -3.14
N ILE A 116 -3.58 8.06 -3.87
CA ILE A 116 -2.86 9.13 -4.58
C ILE A 116 -2.14 10.05 -3.59
N ARG A 117 -2.77 10.41 -2.48
CA ARG A 117 -2.14 11.25 -1.45
C ARG A 117 -0.97 10.56 -0.78
N GLY A 118 -1.11 9.27 -0.45
CA GLY A 118 -0.02 8.47 0.09
C GLY A 118 1.15 8.39 -0.88
N LEU A 119 0.86 8.19 -2.15
CA LEU A 119 1.87 8.15 -3.20
C LEU A 119 2.63 9.49 -3.29
N ALA A 120 1.90 10.62 -3.28
CA ALA A 120 2.51 11.95 -3.35
C ALA A 120 3.39 12.23 -2.13
N ARG A 121 2.97 11.80 -0.94
CA ARG A 121 3.76 11.97 0.28
C ARG A 121 5.07 11.17 0.21
N GLU A 122 5.03 9.94 -0.28
CA GLU A 122 6.22 9.09 -0.40
C GLU A 122 7.18 9.58 -1.50
N ALA A 123 6.69 10.35 -2.48
CA ALA A 123 7.51 10.86 -3.58
C ALA A 123 8.40 12.05 -3.17
N LYS A 124 8.20 12.62 -2.00
CA LYS A 124 8.96 13.78 -1.54
C LYS A 124 10.32 13.44 -0.97
#